data_fd6d5f6fb775e88b3b25435540540558
#
_entry.id   fd6d5f6fb775e88b3b25435540540558
#
_cell.length_a   1.000
_cell.length_b   1.000
_cell.length_c   1.000
_cell.angle_alpha   90.00
_cell.angle_beta   90.00
_cell.angle_gamma   90.00
#
_symmetry.space_group_name_H-M   'P 1'
#
loop_
_entity.id
_entity.type
_entity.pdbx_description
1 polymer ?
#
loop_
_entity_poly.entity_id
_entity_poly.type
_entity_poly.pdbx_seq_one_letter_code
_entity_poly.pdbx_strand_id
1 'polypeptide(L)'
;LFPISHSGVISSFNAMNKLISKEIFIKNNIKTPKFVSIKKTKYKAKKLQKIISSKKINFPIVLKPINEGSSLGVVICNNKEKLFRSFNFLLKKYDELLLEEYVGGQEIQVAVINNDPLGAIELVPKRLFYDYKAKYTKKAKTKHLMPAKLSKKKYNEVLNIAKKSHKVLKCRGVTRSDFKFFNNIFYLLEINTQPGMTSLSLVPEIAKFKGLTFENLVEKILLDASINK
;
A
#
# COMPACT_ATOMS: atom_id res chain seq x y z
N LEU A 1 25.04 15.86 10.92
CA LEU A 1 24.15 14.84 10.34
C LEU A 1 23.91 13.74 11.38
N PHE A 2 22.64 13.39 11.63
CA PHE A 2 22.29 12.30 12.54
C PHE A 2 22.01 11.02 11.76
N PRO A 3 22.37 9.85 12.31
CA PRO A 3 21.99 8.57 11.74
C PRO A 3 20.46 8.42 11.71
N ILE A 4 19.92 7.89 10.62
CA ILE A 4 18.50 7.57 10.49
C ILE A 4 18.31 6.06 10.29
N SER A 5 17.29 5.51 10.92
CA SER A 5 16.96 4.06 10.90
C SER A 5 15.90 3.69 9.85
N HIS A 6 15.58 4.59 8.94
CA HIS A 6 14.54 4.42 7.93
C HIS A 6 15.12 4.49 6.52
N SER A 7 14.27 4.20 5.54
CA SER A 7 14.58 4.44 4.14
C SER A 7 14.93 5.91 3.91
N GLY A 8 15.95 6.15 3.10
CA GLY A 8 16.40 7.50 2.78
C GLY A 8 15.35 8.34 2.05
N VAL A 9 15.63 9.62 1.86
CA VAL A 9 14.70 10.63 1.30
C VAL A 9 14.13 10.18 -0.04
N ILE A 10 14.96 9.73 -0.99
CA ILE A 10 14.52 9.33 -2.34
C ILE A 10 13.58 8.11 -2.26
N SER A 11 13.94 7.10 -1.48
CA SER A 11 13.12 5.90 -1.32
C SER A 11 11.78 6.19 -0.66
N SER A 12 11.78 7.03 0.37
CA SER A 12 10.55 7.46 1.07
C SER A 12 9.66 8.32 0.16
N PHE A 13 10.23 9.23 -0.61
CA PHE A 13 9.51 10.03 -1.60
C PHE A 13 8.88 9.13 -2.68
N ASN A 14 9.65 8.21 -3.26
CA ASN A 14 9.16 7.28 -4.27
C ASN A 14 8.05 6.37 -3.73
N ALA A 15 8.16 5.89 -2.50
CA ALA A 15 7.14 5.06 -1.85
C ALA A 15 5.86 5.85 -1.55
N MET A 16 5.97 7.10 -1.08
CA MET A 16 4.83 7.96 -0.77
C MET A 16 4.07 8.37 -2.04
N ASN A 17 4.78 8.63 -3.12
CA ASN A 17 4.17 8.99 -4.40
C ASN A 17 3.64 7.75 -5.13
N LYS A 18 2.32 7.54 -5.07
CA LYS A 18 1.66 6.35 -5.62
C LYS A 18 1.84 6.18 -7.13
N LEU A 19 2.02 7.26 -7.87
CA LEU A 19 2.28 7.19 -9.31
C LEU A 19 3.69 6.64 -9.56
N ILE A 20 4.70 7.27 -8.95
CA ILE A 20 6.11 6.89 -9.11
C ILE A 20 6.33 5.44 -8.63
N SER A 21 5.81 5.08 -7.45
CA SER A 21 5.96 3.72 -6.93
C SER A 21 5.38 2.67 -7.89
N LYS A 22 4.19 2.91 -8.44
CA LYS A 22 3.55 1.98 -9.39
C LYS A 22 4.30 1.88 -10.72
N GLU A 23 4.85 2.96 -11.22
CA GLU A 23 5.72 2.94 -12.42
C GLU A 23 6.99 2.11 -12.17
N ILE A 24 7.61 2.24 -10.99
CA ILE A 24 8.75 1.41 -10.59
C ILE A 24 8.33 -0.05 -10.48
N PHE A 25 7.18 -0.36 -9.90
CA PHE A 25 6.67 -1.74 -9.80
C PHE A 25 6.48 -2.37 -11.18
N ILE A 26 5.84 -1.66 -12.11
CA ILE A 26 5.61 -2.16 -13.48
C ILE A 26 6.94 -2.41 -14.20
N LYS A 27 7.88 -1.48 -14.14
CA LYS A 27 9.23 -1.62 -14.74
C LYS A 27 9.97 -2.86 -14.21
N ASN A 28 9.64 -3.29 -13.00
CA ASN A 28 10.26 -4.45 -12.36
C ASN A 28 9.35 -5.70 -12.36
N ASN A 29 8.35 -5.78 -13.22
CA ASN A 29 7.43 -6.91 -13.32
C ASN A 29 6.75 -7.26 -11.99
N ILE A 30 6.40 -6.26 -11.17
CA ILE A 30 5.58 -6.40 -9.99
C ILE A 30 4.17 -5.92 -10.35
N LYS A 31 3.18 -6.80 -10.21
CA LYS A 31 1.80 -6.48 -10.56
C LYS A 31 1.21 -5.47 -9.59
N THR A 32 0.54 -4.46 -10.12
CA THR A 32 -0.24 -3.45 -9.39
C THR A 32 -1.57 -3.27 -10.14
N PRO A 33 -2.65 -2.80 -9.50
CA PRO A 33 -3.90 -2.52 -10.21
C PRO A 33 -3.69 -1.56 -11.38
N LYS A 34 -4.44 -1.70 -12.46
CA LYS A 34 -4.41 -0.74 -13.57
C LYS A 34 -4.74 0.65 -13.06
N PHE A 35 -4.04 1.65 -13.54
CA PHE A 35 -4.22 3.01 -13.06
C PHE A 35 -3.98 4.06 -14.13
N VAL A 36 -4.43 5.27 -13.84
CA VAL A 36 -4.09 6.49 -14.55
C VAL A 36 -4.06 7.64 -13.56
N SER A 37 -3.08 8.53 -13.68
CA SER A 37 -3.07 9.80 -12.95
C SER A 37 -3.72 10.91 -13.79
N ILE A 38 -4.38 11.84 -13.11
CA ILE A 38 -5.04 12.97 -13.72
C ILE A 38 -4.70 14.23 -12.93
N LYS A 39 -4.00 15.14 -13.58
CA LYS A 39 -3.65 16.46 -13.03
C LYS A 39 -4.86 17.38 -13.01
N LYS A 40 -4.84 18.34 -12.09
CA LYS A 40 -5.87 19.36 -11.92
C LYS A 40 -6.04 20.18 -13.19
N THR A 41 -7.14 19.94 -13.88
CA THR A 41 -7.61 20.76 -14.99
C THR A 41 -9.15 20.69 -15.01
N LYS A 42 -9.79 21.60 -15.74
CA LYS A 42 -11.25 21.52 -15.94
C LYS A 42 -11.57 20.32 -16.84
N TYR A 43 -11.99 19.23 -16.25
CA TYR A 43 -12.45 18.05 -16.99
C TYR A 43 -13.96 18.02 -17.12
N LYS A 44 -14.45 17.85 -18.35
CA LYS A 44 -15.84 17.44 -18.58
C LYS A 44 -15.97 15.93 -18.33
N ALA A 45 -17.12 15.47 -17.84
CA ALA A 45 -17.37 14.06 -17.54
C ALA A 45 -17.04 13.11 -18.72
N LYS A 46 -17.38 13.51 -19.97
CA LYS A 46 -17.06 12.75 -21.18
C LYS A 46 -15.54 12.54 -21.38
N LYS A 47 -14.70 13.56 -21.05
CA LYS A 47 -13.24 13.46 -21.19
C LYS A 47 -12.66 12.49 -20.16
N LEU A 48 -13.11 12.58 -18.92
CA LEU A 48 -12.71 11.65 -17.86
C LEU A 48 -13.07 10.20 -18.23
N GLN A 49 -14.27 9.99 -18.74
CA GLN A 49 -14.71 8.67 -19.21
C GLN A 49 -13.85 8.13 -20.35
N LYS A 50 -13.50 8.95 -21.35
CA LYS A 50 -12.60 8.53 -22.45
C LYS A 50 -11.24 8.07 -21.93
N ILE A 51 -10.65 8.80 -20.97
CA ILE A 51 -9.37 8.43 -20.36
C ILE A 51 -9.46 7.07 -19.65
N ILE A 52 -10.50 6.85 -18.85
CA ILE A 52 -10.73 5.59 -18.14
C ILE A 52 -10.87 4.42 -19.12
N SER A 53 -11.70 4.60 -20.16
CA SER A 53 -11.93 3.58 -21.18
C SER A 53 -10.66 3.24 -21.96
N SER A 54 -9.84 4.25 -22.33
CA SER A 54 -8.57 4.02 -23.06
C SER A 54 -7.57 3.21 -22.24
N LYS A 55 -7.63 3.29 -20.90
CA LYS A 55 -6.80 2.52 -19.97
C LYS A 55 -7.45 1.19 -19.56
N LYS A 56 -8.62 0.86 -20.09
CA LYS A 56 -9.37 -0.36 -19.77
C LYS A 56 -9.55 -0.54 -18.25
N ILE A 57 -9.87 0.56 -17.54
CA ILE A 57 -10.17 0.56 -16.10
C ILE A 57 -11.69 0.46 -15.99
N ASN A 58 -12.17 -0.56 -15.25
CA ASN A 58 -13.59 -0.84 -15.07
C ASN A 58 -14.07 -0.41 -13.68
N PHE A 59 -15.36 -0.17 -13.55
CA PHE A 59 -15.98 0.04 -12.23
C PHE A 59 -16.05 -1.28 -11.44
N PRO A 60 -15.89 -1.22 -10.12
CA PRO A 60 -15.63 -0.05 -9.27
C PRO A 60 -14.25 0.54 -9.48
N ILE A 61 -14.12 1.87 -9.36
CA ILE A 61 -12.87 2.60 -9.49
C ILE A 61 -12.49 3.18 -8.13
N VAL A 62 -11.23 3.00 -7.73
CA VAL A 62 -10.65 3.67 -6.56
C VAL A 62 -10.07 5.00 -7.00
N LEU A 63 -10.62 6.08 -6.47
CA LEU A 63 -10.12 7.43 -6.64
C LEU A 63 -9.35 7.83 -5.38
N LYS A 64 -8.12 8.32 -5.52
CA LYS A 64 -7.27 8.68 -4.37
C LYS A 64 -6.24 9.76 -4.73
N PRO A 65 -5.83 10.59 -3.75
CA PRO A 65 -4.67 11.48 -3.92
C PRO A 65 -3.37 10.67 -4.08
N ILE A 66 -2.40 11.26 -4.79
CA ILE A 66 -1.12 10.60 -5.08
C ILE A 66 -0.24 10.49 -3.83
N ASN A 67 -0.21 11.53 -2.98
CA ASN A 67 0.76 11.66 -1.88
C ASN A 67 0.13 11.55 -0.48
N GLU A 68 -1.09 11.02 -0.36
CA GLU A 68 -1.74 10.84 0.94
C GLU A 68 -1.55 9.44 1.50
N GLY A 69 -1.50 9.36 2.83
CA GLY A 69 -1.46 8.12 3.59
C GLY A 69 -2.78 7.81 4.31
N SER A 70 -2.81 6.72 5.08
CA SER A 70 -3.91 6.34 5.99
C SER A 70 -5.31 6.34 5.36
N SER A 71 -5.43 6.06 4.08
CA SER A 71 -6.69 6.08 3.32
C SER A 71 -7.37 7.46 3.25
N LEU A 72 -6.66 8.57 3.53
CA LEU A 72 -7.20 9.91 3.41
C LEU A 72 -7.52 10.22 1.94
N GLY A 73 -8.74 10.70 1.69
CA GLY A 73 -9.21 11.04 0.34
C GLY A 73 -9.45 9.84 -0.59
N VAL A 74 -9.42 8.61 -0.08
CA VAL A 74 -9.72 7.41 -0.87
C VAL A 74 -11.23 7.25 -1.01
N VAL A 75 -11.72 7.14 -2.24
CA VAL A 75 -13.14 6.95 -2.56
C VAL A 75 -13.31 5.79 -3.54
N ILE A 76 -14.14 4.81 -3.20
CA ILE A 76 -14.57 3.76 -4.12
C ILE A 76 -15.80 4.26 -4.88
N CYS A 77 -15.68 4.38 -6.18
CA CYS A 77 -16.71 4.86 -7.08
C CYS A 77 -17.30 3.68 -7.85
N ASN A 78 -18.59 3.39 -7.61
CA ASN A 78 -19.28 2.27 -8.25
C ASN A 78 -19.85 2.63 -9.61
N ASN A 79 -19.99 3.92 -9.91
CA ASN A 79 -20.53 4.44 -11.16
C ASN A 79 -19.91 5.77 -11.57
N LYS A 80 -20.25 6.20 -12.78
CA LYS A 80 -19.72 7.43 -13.41
C LYS A 80 -20.09 8.70 -12.63
N GLU A 81 -21.28 8.78 -12.10
CA GLU A 81 -21.79 9.96 -11.37
C GLU A 81 -21.03 10.16 -10.07
N LYS A 82 -20.89 9.08 -9.28
CA LYS A 82 -20.10 9.12 -8.05
C LYS A 82 -18.66 9.48 -8.32
N LEU A 83 -18.07 8.89 -9.38
CA LEU A 83 -16.69 9.19 -9.77
C LEU A 83 -16.53 10.68 -10.10
N PHE A 84 -17.38 11.23 -10.97
CA PHE A 84 -17.27 12.62 -11.40
C PHE A 84 -17.48 13.61 -10.24
N ARG A 85 -18.44 13.34 -9.36
CA ARG A 85 -18.69 14.16 -8.15
C ARG A 85 -17.49 14.13 -7.21
N SER A 86 -16.98 12.93 -6.90
CA SER A 86 -15.84 12.77 -5.99
C SER A 86 -14.56 13.36 -6.58
N PHE A 87 -14.36 13.18 -7.88
CA PHE A 87 -13.23 13.75 -8.62
C PHE A 87 -13.18 15.29 -8.50
N ASN A 88 -14.30 15.97 -8.80
CA ASN A 88 -14.37 17.42 -8.69
C ASN A 88 -14.23 17.92 -7.25
N PHE A 89 -14.74 17.15 -6.28
CA PHE A 89 -14.58 17.47 -4.86
C PHE A 89 -13.11 17.40 -4.42
N LEU A 90 -12.41 16.30 -4.76
CA LEU A 90 -11.01 16.11 -4.38
C LEU A 90 -10.06 17.08 -5.10
N LEU A 91 -10.34 17.47 -6.36
CA LEU A 91 -9.55 18.46 -7.08
C LEU A 91 -9.59 19.87 -6.46
N LYS A 92 -10.49 20.15 -5.53
CA LYS A 92 -10.45 21.40 -4.76
C LYS A 92 -9.26 21.42 -3.80
N LYS A 93 -8.84 20.24 -3.33
CA LYS A 93 -7.77 20.08 -2.33
C LYS A 93 -6.45 19.56 -2.93
N TYR A 94 -6.52 18.75 -3.98
CA TYR A 94 -5.37 18.05 -4.53
C TYR A 94 -5.14 18.43 -6.00
N ASP A 95 -3.89 18.57 -6.39
CA ASP A 95 -3.51 18.95 -7.76
C ASP A 95 -3.42 17.76 -8.72
N GLU A 96 -3.31 16.55 -8.17
CA GLU A 96 -3.25 15.31 -8.95
C GLU A 96 -3.92 14.16 -8.22
N LEU A 97 -4.73 13.39 -8.97
CA LEU A 97 -5.46 12.23 -8.45
C LEU A 97 -5.11 10.98 -9.25
N LEU A 98 -5.04 9.86 -8.55
CA LEU A 98 -4.91 8.53 -9.14
C LEU A 98 -6.28 7.87 -9.22
N LEU A 99 -6.62 7.38 -10.40
CA LEU A 99 -7.75 6.49 -10.65
C LEU A 99 -7.20 5.08 -10.84
N GLU A 100 -7.73 4.13 -10.12
CA GLU A 100 -7.22 2.77 -10.06
C GLU A 100 -8.36 1.77 -10.14
N GLU A 101 -8.16 0.67 -10.84
CA GLU A 101 -9.10 -0.45 -10.85
C GLU A 101 -9.25 -1.00 -9.43
N TYR A 102 -10.48 -1.19 -8.98
CA TYR A 102 -10.72 -1.82 -7.69
C TYR A 102 -10.40 -3.31 -7.75
N VAL A 103 -9.46 -3.74 -6.97
CA VAL A 103 -9.13 -5.17 -6.79
C VAL A 103 -9.77 -5.65 -5.50
N GLY A 104 -10.66 -6.62 -5.61
CA GLY A 104 -11.27 -7.30 -4.47
C GLY A 104 -10.33 -8.32 -3.81
N GLY A 105 -10.92 -9.33 -3.14
CA GLY A 105 -10.20 -10.46 -2.55
C GLY A 105 -9.55 -10.16 -1.21
N GLN A 106 -8.58 -11.00 -0.84
CA GLN A 106 -7.92 -10.94 0.47
C GLN A 106 -7.00 -9.74 0.56
N GLU A 107 -6.95 -9.13 1.73
CA GLU A 107 -6.02 -8.06 2.05
C GLU A 107 -4.82 -8.63 2.81
N ILE A 108 -3.67 -8.66 2.16
CA ILE A 108 -2.45 -9.25 2.69
C ILE A 108 -1.42 -8.16 2.92
N GLN A 109 -0.78 -8.18 4.10
CA GLN A 109 0.31 -7.26 4.39
C GLN A 109 1.56 -8.02 4.79
N VAL A 110 2.71 -7.56 4.30
CA VAL A 110 4.01 -8.20 4.52
C VAL A 110 4.97 -7.19 5.13
N ALA A 111 5.59 -7.56 6.25
CA ALA A 111 6.68 -6.80 6.84
C ALA A 111 8.02 -7.32 6.30
N VAL A 112 8.92 -6.38 5.98
CA VAL A 112 10.30 -6.66 5.56
C VAL A 112 11.23 -5.81 6.42
N ILE A 113 12.30 -6.41 6.93
CA ILE A 113 13.38 -5.70 7.61
C ILE A 113 14.72 -6.08 6.97
N ASN A 114 15.51 -5.08 6.57
CA ASN A 114 16.85 -5.29 6.00
C ASN A 114 16.87 -6.36 4.89
N ASN A 115 15.90 -6.31 3.97
CA ASN A 115 15.68 -7.28 2.89
C ASN A 115 15.22 -8.69 3.34
N ASP A 116 14.94 -8.92 4.63
CA ASP A 116 14.39 -10.19 5.12
C ASP A 116 12.89 -10.06 5.38
N PRO A 117 12.02 -10.81 4.67
CA PRO A 117 10.60 -10.82 4.95
C PRO A 117 10.31 -11.53 6.28
N LEU A 118 9.64 -10.83 7.20
CA LEU A 118 9.28 -11.38 8.51
C LEU A 118 8.07 -12.31 8.46
N GLY A 119 7.12 -12.00 7.58
CA GLY A 119 5.89 -12.79 7.45
C GLY A 119 4.78 -12.03 6.75
N ALA A 120 3.68 -12.73 6.46
CA ALA A 120 2.48 -12.19 5.84
C ALA A 120 1.26 -12.37 6.75
N ILE A 121 0.52 -11.29 6.98
CA ILE A 121 -0.72 -11.24 7.74
C ILE A 121 -1.90 -10.96 6.81
N GLU A 122 -3.04 -11.58 7.05
CA GLU A 122 -4.29 -11.28 6.35
C GLU A 122 -5.19 -10.44 7.24
N LEU A 123 -5.72 -9.36 6.68
CA LEU A 123 -6.69 -8.50 7.32
C LEU A 123 -8.09 -8.81 6.80
N VAL A 124 -8.98 -9.22 7.70
CA VAL A 124 -10.37 -9.50 7.39
C VAL A 124 -11.25 -8.42 8.04
N PRO A 125 -11.51 -7.30 7.36
CA PRO A 125 -12.35 -6.25 7.91
C PRO A 125 -13.81 -6.70 7.97
N LYS A 126 -14.53 -6.38 9.03
CA LYS A 126 -15.99 -6.60 9.10
C LYS A 126 -16.77 -5.69 8.13
N ARG A 127 -16.14 -4.66 7.59
CA ARG A 127 -16.70 -3.72 6.62
C ARG A 127 -16.12 -4.01 5.24
N LEU A 128 -16.85 -3.60 4.19
CA LEU A 128 -16.45 -3.77 2.79
C LEU A 128 -15.10 -3.12 2.42
N PHE A 129 -14.56 -2.26 3.28
CA PHE A 129 -13.29 -1.56 3.02
C PHE A 129 -12.51 -1.32 4.32
N TYR A 130 -11.19 -1.51 4.28
CA TYR A 130 -10.25 -1.25 5.37
C TYR A 130 -9.87 0.24 5.37
N ASP A 131 -10.82 1.08 5.82
CA ASP A 131 -10.66 2.53 5.92
C ASP A 131 -9.88 2.97 7.17
N TYR A 132 -9.72 4.30 7.33
CA TYR A 132 -9.06 4.88 8.49
C TYR A 132 -9.66 4.41 9.83
N LYS A 133 -10.99 4.31 9.91
CA LYS A 133 -11.68 3.83 11.14
C LYS A 133 -11.37 2.37 11.42
N ALA A 134 -11.27 1.54 10.37
CA ALA A 134 -10.90 0.13 10.50
C ALA A 134 -9.43 -0.06 10.93
N LYS A 135 -8.56 0.89 10.60
CA LYS A 135 -7.12 0.85 10.93
C LYS A 135 -6.83 1.25 12.39
N TYR A 136 -7.56 2.22 12.94
CA TYR A 136 -7.17 2.89 14.18
C TYR A 136 -8.20 2.82 15.31
N THR A 137 -9.32 2.14 15.14
CA THR A 137 -10.32 1.98 16.21
C THR A 137 -10.46 0.53 16.67
N LYS A 138 -10.25 0.28 17.97
CA LYS A 138 -10.51 -1.04 18.60
C LYS A 138 -11.94 -1.55 18.33
N LYS A 139 -12.91 -0.66 18.11
CA LYS A 139 -14.32 -0.98 17.77
C LYS A 139 -14.49 -1.51 16.33
N ALA A 140 -13.53 -1.31 15.44
CA ALA A 140 -13.65 -1.73 14.04
C ALA A 140 -13.59 -3.25 13.84
N LYS A 141 -13.09 -4.00 14.84
CA LYS A 141 -13.06 -5.48 14.89
C LYS A 141 -12.53 -6.12 13.59
N THR A 142 -11.50 -5.53 12.97
CA THR A 142 -10.77 -6.21 11.89
C THR A 142 -10.12 -7.47 12.48
N LYS A 143 -10.39 -8.61 11.88
CA LYS A 143 -9.74 -9.86 12.29
C LYS A 143 -8.39 -9.96 11.61
N HIS A 144 -7.35 -10.21 12.39
CA HIS A 144 -6.00 -10.48 11.93
C HIS A 144 -5.80 -11.99 11.87
N LEU A 145 -5.38 -12.50 10.73
CA LEU A 145 -5.01 -13.91 10.56
C LEU A 145 -3.51 -13.98 10.31
N MET A 146 -2.78 -14.50 11.28
CA MET A 146 -1.33 -14.66 11.23
C MET A 146 -0.97 -16.15 11.48
N PRO A 147 -0.34 -16.83 10.52
CA PRO A 147 0.00 -16.39 9.16
C PRO A 147 -1.24 -16.16 8.29
N ALA A 148 -1.09 -15.38 7.22
CA ALA A 148 -2.13 -15.19 6.22
C ALA A 148 -2.61 -16.53 5.66
N LYS A 149 -3.93 -16.68 5.45
CA LYS A 149 -4.55 -17.93 4.99
C LYS A 149 -4.30 -18.16 3.49
N LEU A 150 -3.08 -18.57 3.18
CA LEU A 150 -2.57 -18.82 1.83
C LEU A 150 -1.98 -20.24 1.75
N SER A 151 -1.93 -20.83 0.55
CA SER A 151 -1.12 -22.04 0.35
C SER A 151 0.35 -21.73 0.57
N LYS A 152 1.18 -22.71 0.96
CA LYS A 152 2.62 -22.55 1.20
C LYS A 152 3.32 -21.89 -0.01
N LYS A 153 2.94 -22.29 -1.23
CA LYS A 153 3.45 -21.70 -2.48
C LYS A 153 3.12 -20.19 -2.58
N LYS A 154 1.86 -19.82 -2.33
CA LYS A 154 1.41 -18.42 -2.38
C LYS A 154 1.96 -17.58 -1.24
N TYR A 155 2.10 -18.15 -0.07
CA TYR A 155 2.73 -17.47 1.06
C TYR A 155 4.18 -17.08 0.72
N ASN A 156 4.98 -18.03 0.21
CA ASN A 156 6.35 -17.74 -0.22
C ASN A 156 6.41 -16.77 -1.41
N GLU A 157 5.46 -16.85 -2.34
CA GLU A 157 5.36 -15.92 -3.47
C GLU A 157 5.18 -14.48 -2.99
N VAL A 158 4.26 -14.20 -2.06
CA VAL A 158 4.03 -12.84 -1.57
C VAL A 158 5.22 -12.30 -0.78
N LEU A 159 5.90 -13.14 0.01
CA LEU A 159 7.14 -12.75 0.70
C LEU A 159 8.22 -12.33 -0.30
N ASN A 160 8.40 -13.08 -1.38
CA ASN A 160 9.38 -12.77 -2.42
C ASN A 160 9.01 -11.47 -3.18
N ILE A 161 7.73 -11.24 -3.46
CA ILE A 161 7.28 -9.99 -4.09
C ILE A 161 7.55 -8.81 -3.15
N ALA A 162 7.27 -8.92 -1.86
CA ALA A 162 7.55 -7.88 -0.88
C ALA A 162 9.05 -7.57 -0.76
N LYS A 163 9.90 -8.60 -0.68
CA LYS A 163 11.36 -8.45 -0.72
C LYS A 163 11.82 -7.74 -1.99
N LYS A 164 11.31 -8.16 -3.15
CA LYS A 164 11.62 -7.53 -4.44
C LYS A 164 11.20 -6.06 -4.46
N SER A 165 10.00 -5.76 -3.99
CA SER A 165 9.47 -4.39 -4.00
C SER A 165 10.24 -3.46 -3.05
N HIS A 166 10.67 -3.96 -1.88
CA HIS A 166 11.57 -3.26 -0.97
C HIS A 166 12.89 -2.89 -1.66
N LYS A 167 13.50 -3.84 -2.38
CA LYS A 167 14.78 -3.64 -3.10
C LYS A 167 14.67 -2.64 -4.26
N VAL A 168 13.65 -2.75 -5.10
CA VAL A 168 13.52 -1.90 -6.29
C VAL A 168 13.22 -0.44 -5.95
N LEU A 169 12.59 -0.18 -4.80
CA LEU A 169 12.44 1.17 -4.25
C LEU A 169 13.68 1.64 -3.48
N LYS A 170 14.73 0.80 -3.39
CA LYS A 170 15.95 1.06 -2.60
C LYS A 170 15.62 1.40 -1.13
N CYS A 171 14.61 0.71 -0.59
CA CYS A 171 14.26 0.83 0.82
C CYS A 171 15.33 0.19 1.70
N ARG A 172 15.41 0.65 2.94
CA ARG A 172 16.22 0.06 4.02
C ARG A 172 15.43 0.10 5.33
N GLY A 173 15.97 -0.50 6.37
CA GLY A 173 15.27 -0.65 7.63
C GLY A 173 13.99 -1.45 7.47
N VAL A 174 12.93 -1.04 8.12
CA VAL A 174 11.65 -1.74 8.11
C VAL A 174 10.68 -1.13 7.10
N THR A 175 9.99 -1.98 6.34
CA THR A 175 8.87 -1.58 5.46
C THR A 175 7.70 -2.52 5.63
N ARG A 176 6.51 -2.05 5.24
CA ARG A 176 5.30 -2.86 5.10
C ARG A 176 4.74 -2.71 3.70
N SER A 177 4.58 -3.82 3.01
CA SER A 177 3.97 -3.88 1.68
C SER A 177 2.51 -4.32 1.80
N ASP A 178 1.59 -3.56 1.20
CA ASP A 178 0.16 -3.78 1.26
C ASP A 178 -0.34 -4.35 -0.07
N PHE A 179 -0.95 -5.55 -0.04
CA PHE A 179 -1.38 -6.29 -1.22
C PHE A 179 -2.89 -6.57 -1.23
N LYS A 180 -3.44 -6.70 -2.43
CA LYS A 180 -4.67 -7.46 -2.67
C LYS A 180 -4.33 -8.78 -3.37
N PHE A 181 -4.94 -9.87 -2.88
CA PHE A 181 -4.83 -11.19 -3.50
C PHE A 181 -6.18 -11.59 -4.07
N PHE A 182 -6.26 -11.62 -5.39
CA PHE A 182 -7.48 -11.89 -6.12
C PHE A 182 -7.20 -12.73 -7.36
N ASN A 183 -8.05 -13.73 -7.65
CA ASN A 183 -7.88 -14.64 -8.78
C ASN A 183 -6.46 -15.21 -8.89
N ASN A 184 -5.93 -15.66 -7.75
CA ASN A 184 -4.59 -16.27 -7.66
C ASN A 184 -3.42 -15.34 -8.00
N ILE A 185 -3.62 -14.01 -8.00
CA ILE A 185 -2.64 -12.97 -8.33
C ILE A 185 -2.53 -11.99 -7.17
N PHE A 186 -1.29 -11.63 -6.82
CA PHE A 186 -0.99 -10.54 -5.90
C PHE A 186 -0.87 -9.21 -6.65
N TYR A 187 -1.58 -8.21 -6.17
CA TYR A 187 -1.50 -6.83 -6.64
C TYR A 187 -0.93 -5.96 -5.53
N LEU A 188 0.27 -5.44 -5.72
CA LEU A 188 0.90 -4.51 -4.77
C LEU A 188 0.21 -3.14 -4.87
N LEU A 189 -0.32 -2.68 -3.75
CA LEU A 189 -1.00 -1.38 -3.67
C LEU A 189 -0.03 -0.25 -3.35
N GLU A 190 0.77 -0.43 -2.29
CA GLU A 190 1.73 0.55 -1.77
C GLU A 190 2.76 -0.10 -0.85
N ILE A 191 3.84 0.65 -0.56
CA ILE A 191 4.84 0.31 0.45
C ILE A 191 4.94 1.46 1.44
N ASN A 192 4.86 1.13 2.73
CA ASN A 192 5.11 2.04 3.83
C ASN A 192 6.57 1.93 4.27
N THR A 193 7.32 3.02 4.20
CA THR A 193 8.73 3.11 4.63
C THR A 193 8.88 3.47 6.11
N GLN A 194 7.81 3.91 6.74
CA GLN A 194 7.72 4.18 8.19
C GLN A 194 6.43 3.59 8.74
N PRO A 195 6.32 2.25 8.79
CA PRO A 195 5.12 1.61 9.34
C PRO A 195 4.98 1.90 10.83
N GLY A 196 3.73 1.90 11.32
CA GLY A 196 3.45 2.10 12.73
C GLY A 196 4.12 1.05 13.62
N MET A 197 4.54 1.47 14.80
CA MET A 197 5.27 0.67 15.81
C MET A 197 4.57 0.67 17.17
N THR A 198 3.24 0.79 17.17
CA THR A 198 2.43 0.66 18.40
C THR A 198 2.01 -0.78 18.64
N SER A 199 1.47 -1.09 19.82
CA SER A 199 0.92 -2.42 20.14
C SER A 199 -0.22 -2.90 19.21
N LEU A 200 -0.82 -1.99 18.45
CA LEU A 200 -1.87 -2.31 17.46
C LEU A 200 -1.32 -2.34 16.03
N SER A 201 -0.02 -2.14 15.86
CA SER A 201 0.61 -2.06 14.54
C SER A 201 0.99 -3.44 14.02
N LEU A 202 0.85 -3.62 12.72
CA LEU A 202 1.00 -4.92 12.07
C LEU A 202 2.46 -5.41 12.03
N VAL A 203 3.43 -4.50 11.95
CA VAL A 203 4.85 -4.90 11.90
C VAL A 203 5.29 -5.58 13.20
N PRO A 204 5.02 -5.03 14.40
CA PRO A 204 5.29 -5.74 15.65
C PRO A 204 4.55 -7.10 15.76
N GLU A 205 3.30 -7.17 15.29
CA GLU A 205 2.53 -8.42 15.30
C GLU A 205 3.16 -9.49 14.41
N ILE A 206 3.57 -9.12 13.19
CA ILE A 206 4.26 -10.01 12.25
C ILE A 206 5.64 -10.42 12.80
N ALA A 207 6.39 -9.50 13.39
CA ALA A 207 7.68 -9.77 14.00
C ALA A 207 7.57 -10.77 15.16
N LYS A 208 6.57 -10.61 16.02
CA LYS A 208 6.27 -11.53 17.11
C LYS A 208 5.99 -12.96 16.59
N PHE A 209 5.23 -13.09 15.51
CA PHE A 209 4.98 -14.39 14.87
C PHE A 209 6.27 -15.03 14.35
N LYS A 210 7.24 -14.24 13.89
CA LYS A 210 8.57 -14.71 13.47
C LYS A 210 9.48 -15.06 14.66
N GLY A 211 9.03 -14.85 15.90
CA GLY A 211 9.81 -15.09 17.13
C GLY A 211 10.67 -13.90 17.58
N LEU A 212 10.46 -12.70 17.02
CA LEU A 212 11.14 -11.49 17.46
C LEU A 212 10.31 -10.78 18.54
N THR A 213 10.91 -10.45 19.69
CA THR A 213 10.28 -9.57 20.66
C THR A 213 10.23 -8.13 20.11
N PHE A 214 9.44 -7.28 20.74
CA PHE A 214 9.38 -5.87 20.33
C PHE A 214 10.74 -5.17 20.49
N GLU A 215 11.44 -5.48 21.59
CA GLU A 215 12.78 -4.96 21.90
C GLU A 215 13.78 -5.38 20.80
N ASN A 216 13.81 -6.66 20.44
CA ASN A 216 14.70 -7.18 19.39
C ASN A 216 14.37 -6.58 18.01
N LEU A 217 13.08 -6.28 17.74
CA LEU A 217 12.68 -5.59 16.53
C LEU A 217 13.21 -4.16 16.49
N VAL A 218 13.05 -3.42 17.60
CA VAL A 218 13.54 -2.04 17.74
C VAL A 218 15.06 -2.00 17.66
N GLU A 219 15.76 -2.91 18.35
CA GLU A 219 17.22 -3.04 18.27
C GLU A 219 17.69 -3.23 16.84
N LYS A 220 17.10 -4.17 16.09
CA LYS A 220 17.44 -4.39 14.67
C LYS A 220 17.21 -3.14 13.80
N ILE A 221 16.19 -2.35 14.09
CA ILE A 221 15.92 -1.08 13.39
C ILE A 221 16.99 -0.05 13.74
N LEU A 222 17.39 0.05 15.02
CA LEU A 222 18.41 0.99 15.47
C LEU A 222 19.80 0.63 14.93
N LEU A 223 20.16 -0.65 14.91
CA LEU A 223 21.46 -1.11 14.39
C LEU A 223 21.62 -0.85 12.88
N ASP A 224 20.52 -0.69 12.12
CA ASP A 224 20.57 -0.26 10.72
C ASP A 224 20.77 1.26 10.55
N ALA A 225 20.69 2.02 11.64
CA ALA A 225 20.80 3.48 11.57
C ALA A 225 22.17 3.90 11.02
N SER A 226 22.16 4.79 10.04
CA SER A 226 23.39 5.28 9.42
C SER A 226 23.22 6.66 8.80
N ILE A 227 24.33 7.35 8.60
CA ILE A 227 24.46 8.57 7.81
C ILE A 227 24.73 8.12 6.37
N ASN A 228 24.11 8.72 5.38
CA ASN A 228 24.44 8.51 3.96
C ASN A 228 24.16 7.10 3.37
N LYS A 229 22.99 6.56 3.62
CA LYS A 229 22.54 5.39 2.83
C LYS A 229 21.29 5.67 2.02
#